data_3c3111f4d1bb0e51b505fd83eea8c694
#
_entry.id   3c3111f4d1bb0e51b505fd83eea8c694
#
_cell.length_a   1.000
_cell.length_b   1.000
_cell.length_c   1.000
_cell.angle_alpha   90.00
_cell.angle_beta   90.00
_cell.angle_gamma   90.00
#
_symmetry.space_group_name_H-M   'P 1'
#
loop_
_entity.id
_entity.type
_entity.pdbx_description
1 polymer ?
#
loop_
_entity_poly.entity_id
_entity_poly.type
_entity_poly.pdbx_seq_one_letter_code
_entity_poly.pdbx_strand_id
1 'polypeptide(L)'
;GNKSTALMNINAEAGNAVFQGGNVSDVAGMGIVPNDMTTASKAFTAGLYADNSITVQVTDGTLRIGVKKETQIEFDWTIFDNFELTYYGTEEPPMVAPGAYYMKNVGADKYLVAANSWGTQASFGVHGLDVQVAFANGKYTIDTNVSNGGANHFLGTNGYVDSPAAEWTLVEQGDGIFAITADGTNF
;
A
#
# COMPACT_ATOMS: atom_id res chain seq x y z
N GLY A 1 -11.50 -7.65 2.74
CA GLY A 1 -12.66 -7.36 1.92
C GLY A 1 -12.43 -7.75 0.46
N ASN A 2 -13.50 -7.91 -0.32
CA ASN A 2 -13.39 -8.26 -1.74
C ASN A 2 -12.97 -7.02 -2.55
N LYS A 3 -12.01 -7.20 -3.43
CA LYS A 3 -11.67 -6.23 -4.47
C LYS A 3 -11.94 -6.86 -5.83
N SER A 4 -12.39 -6.07 -6.79
CA SER A 4 -12.60 -6.50 -8.17
C SER A 4 -12.25 -5.37 -9.13
N THR A 5 -11.84 -5.75 -10.33
CA THR A 5 -11.65 -4.85 -11.47
C THR A 5 -12.37 -5.44 -12.68
N ALA A 6 -12.89 -4.58 -13.56
CA ALA A 6 -13.47 -5.04 -14.81
C ALA A 6 -12.36 -5.59 -15.72
N LEU A 7 -12.65 -6.70 -16.41
CA LEU A 7 -11.77 -7.17 -17.49
C LEU A 7 -11.81 -6.15 -18.63
N MET A 8 -10.64 -5.88 -19.20
CA MET A 8 -10.53 -4.97 -20.33
C MET A 8 -10.88 -5.70 -21.63
N ASN A 9 -11.45 -4.95 -22.56
CA ASN A 9 -11.71 -5.45 -23.89
C ASN A 9 -10.41 -5.66 -24.67
N ILE A 10 -10.44 -6.58 -25.62
CA ILE A 10 -9.36 -6.75 -26.59
C ILE A 10 -9.17 -5.45 -27.41
N ASN A 11 -7.92 -5.15 -27.80
CA ASN A 11 -7.64 -4.08 -28.74
C ASN A 11 -8.00 -4.55 -30.17
N ALA A 12 -9.24 -4.33 -30.58
CA ALA A 12 -9.78 -4.80 -31.84
C ALA A 12 -9.18 -4.09 -33.07
N GLU A 13 -8.76 -2.82 -32.93
CA GLU A 13 -8.15 -2.06 -34.04
C GLU A 13 -6.80 -2.66 -34.42
N ALA A 14 -5.99 -3.03 -33.44
CA ALA A 14 -4.70 -3.71 -33.66
C ALA A 14 -4.88 -5.15 -34.13
N GLY A 15 -6.05 -5.74 -33.90
CA GLY A 15 -6.31 -7.15 -34.15
C GLY A 15 -6.54 -7.51 -35.63
N ASN A 16 -6.94 -6.57 -36.48
CA ASN A 16 -7.33 -6.86 -37.87
C ASN A 16 -6.27 -7.65 -38.67
N ALA A 17 -5.00 -7.29 -38.55
CA ALA A 17 -3.92 -8.00 -39.23
C ALA A 17 -3.64 -9.39 -38.62
N VAL A 18 -3.78 -9.50 -37.31
CA VAL A 18 -3.55 -10.75 -36.54
C VAL A 18 -4.62 -11.79 -36.83
N PHE A 19 -5.87 -11.34 -37.06
CA PHE A 19 -7.02 -12.21 -37.27
C PHE A 19 -7.24 -12.60 -38.72
N GLN A 20 -6.43 -12.12 -39.63
CA GLN A 20 -6.59 -12.42 -41.06
C GLN A 20 -6.64 -13.95 -41.28
N GLY A 21 -7.70 -14.39 -41.94
CA GLY A 21 -7.98 -15.83 -42.19
C GLY A 21 -8.39 -16.63 -40.96
N GLY A 22 -8.62 -15.98 -39.83
CA GLY A 22 -9.16 -16.59 -38.62
C GLY A 22 -10.68 -16.49 -38.52
N ASN A 23 -11.25 -17.16 -37.53
CA ASN A 23 -12.68 -17.07 -37.24
C ASN A 23 -12.90 -15.88 -36.26
N VAL A 24 -13.63 -14.87 -36.73
CA VAL A 24 -13.87 -13.63 -35.99
C VAL A 24 -15.34 -13.24 -36.04
N SER A 25 -15.75 -12.45 -35.07
CA SER A 25 -17.04 -11.76 -35.05
C SER A 25 -16.84 -10.27 -35.00
N ASP A 26 -17.72 -9.54 -35.70
CA ASP A 26 -17.85 -8.09 -35.55
C ASP A 26 -18.90 -7.78 -34.50
N VAL A 27 -18.48 -7.19 -33.40
CA VAL A 27 -19.33 -6.94 -32.23
C VAL A 27 -19.52 -5.43 -32.09
N ALA A 28 -20.74 -4.99 -32.10
CA ALA A 28 -21.08 -3.57 -31.98
C ALA A 28 -20.47 -2.96 -30.70
N GLY A 29 -19.71 -1.89 -30.86
CA GLY A 29 -19.00 -1.19 -29.79
C GLY A 29 -17.67 -1.83 -29.34
N MET A 30 -17.32 -3.03 -29.86
CA MET A 30 -16.05 -3.72 -29.57
C MET A 30 -15.21 -3.95 -30.84
N GLY A 31 -15.81 -3.90 -32.04
CA GLY A 31 -15.14 -4.21 -33.29
C GLY A 31 -14.95 -5.70 -33.55
N ILE A 32 -13.90 -6.05 -34.27
CA ILE A 32 -13.58 -7.42 -34.65
C ILE A 32 -12.89 -8.16 -33.50
N VAL A 33 -13.49 -9.24 -33.02
CA VAL A 33 -12.99 -10.05 -31.92
C VAL A 33 -12.84 -11.52 -32.34
N PRO A 34 -11.94 -12.30 -31.72
CA PRO A 34 -11.81 -13.74 -31.95
C PRO A 34 -13.13 -14.47 -31.68
N ASN A 35 -13.48 -15.45 -32.53
CA ASN A 35 -14.65 -16.30 -32.35
C ASN A 35 -14.31 -17.80 -32.25
N ASP A 36 -13.05 -18.14 -32.02
CA ASP A 36 -12.60 -19.48 -31.64
C ASP A 36 -11.31 -19.41 -30.81
N MET A 37 -10.93 -20.54 -30.21
CA MET A 37 -9.74 -20.62 -29.35
C MET A 37 -8.43 -20.42 -30.11
N THR A 38 -8.37 -20.82 -31.38
CA THR A 38 -7.17 -20.65 -32.21
C THR A 38 -6.92 -19.17 -32.49
N THR A 39 -7.95 -18.44 -32.86
CA THR A 39 -7.86 -17.00 -33.13
C THR A 39 -7.62 -16.23 -31.82
N ALA A 40 -8.23 -16.64 -30.72
CA ALA A 40 -7.95 -16.07 -29.39
C ALA A 40 -6.48 -16.28 -28.95
N SER A 41 -5.93 -17.48 -29.17
CA SER A 41 -4.51 -17.75 -28.89
C SER A 41 -3.55 -16.86 -29.70
N LYS A 42 -3.89 -16.58 -30.96
CA LYS A 42 -3.12 -15.61 -31.76
C LYS A 42 -3.16 -14.21 -31.17
N ALA A 43 -4.32 -13.82 -30.64
CA ALA A 43 -4.49 -12.52 -29.98
C ALA A 43 -3.64 -12.41 -28.71
N PHE A 44 -3.56 -13.46 -27.90
CA PHE A 44 -2.64 -13.50 -26.73
C PHE A 44 -1.19 -13.40 -27.17
N THR A 45 -0.78 -14.19 -28.15
CA THR A 45 0.60 -14.17 -28.66
C THR A 45 0.98 -12.82 -29.23
N ALA A 46 0.04 -12.09 -29.80
CA ALA A 46 0.24 -10.74 -30.36
C ALA A 46 0.13 -9.62 -29.31
N GLY A 47 -0.18 -9.94 -28.04
CA GLY A 47 -0.31 -8.93 -26.98
C GLY A 47 -1.52 -8.00 -27.14
N LEU A 48 -2.61 -8.48 -27.77
CA LEU A 48 -3.79 -7.66 -28.00
C LEU A 48 -4.72 -7.58 -26.77
N TYR A 49 -4.54 -8.47 -25.81
CA TYR A 49 -5.24 -8.40 -24.52
C TYR A 49 -4.45 -7.53 -23.55
N ALA A 50 -5.18 -6.74 -22.78
CA ALA A 50 -4.57 -5.93 -21.74
C ALA A 50 -4.35 -6.75 -20.46
N ASP A 51 -3.24 -6.48 -19.80
CA ASP A 51 -2.97 -7.01 -18.47
C ASP A 51 -3.92 -6.37 -17.46
N ASN A 52 -4.56 -7.22 -16.67
CA ASN A 52 -5.39 -6.79 -15.56
C ASN A 52 -4.68 -7.10 -14.26
N SER A 53 -4.36 -6.09 -13.49
CA SER A 53 -3.72 -6.26 -12.18
C SER A 53 -4.58 -5.68 -11.06
N ILE A 54 -4.52 -6.31 -9.91
CA ILE A 54 -5.20 -5.85 -8.72
C ILE A 54 -4.35 -6.17 -7.49
N THR A 55 -4.05 -5.17 -6.69
CA THR A 55 -3.34 -5.36 -5.43
C THR A 55 -4.33 -5.49 -4.29
N VAL A 56 -4.19 -6.54 -3.51
CA VAL A 56 -5.04 -6.83 -2.35
C VAL A 56 -4.19 -7.10 -1.12
N GLN A 57 -4.69 -6.67 0.04
CA GLN A 57 -4.13 -7.07 1.32
C GLN A 57 -4.90 -8.28 1.84
N VAL A 58 -4.19 -9.36 2.12
CA VAL A 58 -4.75 -10.58 2.71
C VAL A 58 -4.60 -10.48 4.22
N THR A 59 -5.72 -10.44 4.95
CA THR A 59 -5.75 -10.25 6.42
C THR A 59 -6.08 -11.52 7.19
N ASP A 60 -6.56 -12.57 6.50
CA ASP A 60 -7.00 -13.82 7.12
C ASP A 60 -6.20 -15.05 6.66
N GLY A 61 -5.06 -14.81 6.00
CA GLY A 61 -4.21 -15.86 5.47
C GLY A 61 -4.76 -16.59 4.25
N THR A 62 -5.93 -16.18 3.72
CA THR A 62 -6.58 -16.83 2.59
C THR A 62 -6.76 -15.87 1.43
N LEU A 63 -6.18 -16.19 0.28
CA LEU A 63 -6.42 -15.49 -0.98
C LEU A 63 -7.20 -16.38 -1.94
N ARG A 64 -8.34 -15.88 -2.40
CA ARG A 64 -9.13 -16.51 -3.45
C ARG A 64 -9.17 -15.59 -4.66
N ILE A 65 -8.65 -16.07 -5.79
CA ILE A 65 -8.59 -15.33 -7.05
C ILE A 65 -9.45 -16.05 -8.09
N GLY A 66 -9.98 -15.29 -9.04
CA GLY A 66 -10.78 -15.86 -10.12
C GLY A 66 -11.47 -14.79 -10.96
N VAL A 67 -12.14 -15.25 -11.98
CA VAL A 67 -13.02 -14.45 -12.86
C VAL A 67 -14.46 -14.71 -12.47
N LYS A 68 -15.25 -13.66 -12.36
CA LYS A 68 -16.68 -13.74 -12.06
C LYS A 68 -17.47 -13.04 -13.15
N LYS A 69 -18.49 -13.71 -13.64
CA LYS A 69 -19.50 -13.13 -14.52
C LYS A 69 -20.76 -12.87 -13.70
N GLU A 70 -21.23 -11.64 -13.65
CA GLU A 70 -22.39 -11.24 -12.85
C GLU A 70 -23.68 -11.26 -13.64
N THR A 71 -23.61 -10.97 -14.95
CA THR A 71 -24.77 -10.96 -15.84
C THR A 71 -24.57 -11.96 -16.98
N GLN A 72 -25.54 -12.82 -17.20
CA GLN A 72 -25.53 -13.72 -18.34
C GLN A 72 -25.98 -12.94 -19.58
N ILE A 73 -25.11 -12.92 -20.60
CA ILE A 73 -25.41 -12.42 -21.94
C ILE A 73 -25.34 -13.61 -22.88
N GLU A 74 -26.33 -13.74 -23.75
CA GLU A 74 -26.39 -14.82 -24.71
C GLU A 74 -25.21 -14.75 -25.69
N PHE A 75 -24.56 -15.91 -25.93
CA PHE A 75 -23.38 -16.07 -26.79
C PHE A 75 -22.11 -15.32 -26.33
N ASP A 76 -22.05 -14.72 -25.13
CA ASP A 76 -20.82 -14.18 -24.64
C ASP A 76 -19.91 -15.27 -24.05
N TRP A 77 -18.62 -15.06 -24.14
CA TRP A 77 -17.59 -15.90 -23.54
C TRP A 77 -16.39 -15.07 -23.12
N THR A 78 -15.66 -15.54 -22.15
CA THR A 78 -14.52 -14.83 -21.59
C THR A 78 -13.29 -15.71 -21.67
N ILE A 79 -12.20 -15.14 -22.15
CA ILE A 79 -10.90 -15.80 -22.24
C ILE A 79 -9.96 -15.12 -21.25
N PHE A 80 -9.23 -15.91 -20.51
CA PHE A 80 -8.18 -15.44 -19.61
C PHE A 80 -7.06 -16.46 -19.55
N ASP A 81 -5.84 -15.99 -19.30
CA ASP A 81 -4.63 -16.80 -19.21
C ASP A 81 -3.63 -16.09 -18.30
N ASN A 82 -2.47 -16.74 -18.03
CA ASN A 82 -1.33 -16.17 -17.32
C ASN A 82 -1.67 -15.55 -15.96
N PHE A 83 -2.36 -16.30 -15.09
CA PHE A 83 -2.48 -15.85 -13.71
C PHE A 83 -1.12 -15.80 -13.04
N GLU A 84 -0.72 -14.61 -12.65
CA GLU A 84 0.50 -14.39 -11.87
C GLU A 84 0.14 -13.90 -10.46
N LEU A 85 0.89 -14.35 -9.49
CA LEU A 85 0.81 -13.89 -8.11
C LEU A 85 2.16 -13.30 -7.70
N THR A 86 2.18 -11.99 -7.49
CA THR A 86 3.33 -11.32 -6.90
C THR A 86 3.10 -11.11 -5.41
N TYR A 87 3.96 -11.67 -4.59
CA TYR A 87 3.93 -11.49 -3.15
C TYR A 87 4.87 -10.34 -2.76
N TYR A 88 4.31 -9.28 -2.20
CA TYR A 88 5.05 -8.08 -1.77
C TYR A 88 5.54 -8.14 -0.33
N GLY A 89 5.32 -9.23 0.36
CA GLY A 89 5.69 -9.42 1.77
C GLY A 89 4.51 -9.31 2.72
N THR A 90 4.77 -9.52 3.99
CA THR A 90 3.81 -9.35 5.07
C THR A 90 3.99 -7.94 5.62
N GLU A 91 3.16 -7.01 5.25
CA GLU A 91 3.05 -5.75 5.98
C GLU A 91 2.03 -5.95 7.09
N GLU A 92 2.48 -5.96 8.33
CA GLU A 92 1.56 -5.82 9.45
C GLU A 92 0.94 -4.42 9.41
N PRO A 93 -0.38 -4.31 9.60
CA PRO A 93 -1.01 -3.00 9.68
C PRO A 93 -0.40 -2.22 10.85
N PRO A 94 -0.26 -0.89 10.73
CA PRO A 94 0.27 -0.09 11.81
C PRO A 94 -0.61 -0.18 13.06
N MET A 95 -0.02 -0.40 14.24
CA MET A 95 -0.72 -0.38 15.53
C MET A 95 -1.28 1.01 15.83
N VAL A 96 -0.56 2.04 15.41
CA VAL A 96 -0.98 3.44 15.44
C VAL A 96 -1.06 3.94 14.01
N ALA A 97 -2.21 4.45 13.60
CA ALA A 97 -2.39 4.98 12.24
C ALA A 97 -1.45 6.18 11.98
N PRO A 98 -0.91 6.35 10.77
CA PRO A 98 -0.19 7.56 10.42
C PRO A 98 -1.04 8.82 10.64
N GLY A 99 -0.44 9.90 11.16
CA GLY A 99 -1.16 11.13 11.42
C GLY A 99 -0.50 12.04 12.46
N ALA A 100 -1.21 13.09 12.86
CA ALA A 100 -0.79 14.06 13.86
C ALA A 100 -1.15 13.60 15.27
N TYR A 101 -0.21 13.70 16.21
CA TYR A 101 -0.37 13.23 17.59
C TYR A 101 0.37 14.11 18.60
N TYR A 102 -0.08 14.02 19.84
CA TYR A 102 0.68 14.41 21.02
C TYR A 102 1.16 13.15 21.72
N MET A 103 2.47 12.98 21.87
CA MET A 103 3.05 11.84 22.55
C MET A 103 3.04 12.08 24.07
N LYS A 104 2.29 11.26 24.81
CA LYS A 104 2.19 11.36 26.26
C LYS A 104 2.99 10.24 26.93
N ASN A 105 3.92 10.60 27.82
CA ASN A 105 4.55 9.66 28.73
C ASN A 105 3.57 9.39 29.90
N VAL A 106 3.08 8.17 29.96
CA VAL A 106 2.05 7.78 30.94
C VAL A 106 2.59 7.81 32.36
N GLY A 107 3.86 7.38 32.57
CA GLY A 107 4.48 7.36 33.90
C GLY A 107 4.74 8.74 34.48
N ALA A 108 5.08 9.71 33.62
CA ALA A 108 5.33 11.09 34.03
C ALA A 108 4.06 11.96 34.00
N ASP A 109 2.98 11.48 33.36
CA ASP A 109 1.75 12.23 33.06
C ASP A 109 2.03 13.55 32.30
N LYS A 110 3.00 13.54 31.39
CA LYS A 110 3.48 14.68 30.61
C LYS A 110 3.66 14.33 29.15
N TYR A 111 3.74 15.35 28.31
CA TYR A 111 3.90 15.21 26.87
C TYR A 111 5.36 15.42 26.46
N LEU A 112 5.75 14.82 25.31
CA LEU A 112 7.01 15.10 24.66
C LEU A 112 7.10 16.57 24.30
N VAL A 113 8.20 17.22 24.71
CA VAL A 113 8.54 18.62 24.41
C VAL A 113 9.97 18.74 23.96
N ALA A 114 10.30 19.85 23.30
CA ALA A 114 11.65 20.27 23.04
C ALA A 114 12.14 21.15 24.18
N ALA A 115 13.31 20.87 24.73
CA ALA A 115 13.85 21.56 25.89
C ALA A 115 15.34 21.91 25.72
N ASN A 116 15.96 22.46 26.80
CA ASN A 116 17.33 22.96 26.98
C ASN A 116 17.71 24.20 26.16
N SER A 117 18.97 24.59 26.21
CA SER A 117 19.42 25.87 25.65
C SER A 117 19.26 26.02 24.14
N TRP A 118 19.19 24.91 23.40
CA TRP A 118 18.98 24.89 21.95
C TRP A 118 17.51 24.63 21.58
N GLY A 119 16.68 24.24 22.57
CA GLY A 119 15.29 23.88 22.33
C GLY A 119 15.10 22.60 21.50
N THR A 120 16.05 21.69 21.49
CA THR A 120 16.03 20.49 20.62
C THR A 120 16.19 19.16 21.35
N GLN A 121 16.46 19.19 22.67
CA GLN A 121 16.51 17.96 23.45
C GLN A 121 15.11 17.46 23.80
N ALA A 122 14.85 16.18 23.61
CA ALA A 122 13.61 15.53 24.04
C ALA A 122 13.49 15.63 25.58
N SER A 123 12.31 16.04 26.04
CA SER A 123 11.99 16.17 27.45
C SER A 123 10.48 16.01 27.64
N PHE A 124 10.00 16.16 28.88
CA PHE A 124 8.57 16.05 29.20
C PHE A 124 8.04 17.33 29.81
N GLY A 125 6.91 17.82 29.28
CA GLY A 125 6.26 19.05 29.68
C GLY A 125 4.74 18.99 29.63
N VAL A 126 4.11 20.11 29.98
CA VAL A 126 2.63 20.21 30.03
C VAL A 126 2.03 20.37 28.62
N HIS A 127 2.70 21.08 27.73
CA HIS A 127 2.26 21.34 26.37
C HIS A 127 3.11 20.53 25.40
N GLY A 128 2.52 19.50 24.77
CA GLY A 128 3.21 18.58 23.87
C GLY A 128 3.56 19.20 22.52
N LEU A 129 4.57 18.63 21.87
CA LEU A 129 4.83 18.84 20.45
C LEU A 129 3.73 18.18 19.62
N ASP A 130 3.32 18.85 18.57
CA ASP A 130 2.49 18.28 17.51
C ASP A 130 3.38 17.49 16.58
N VAL A 131 3.40 16.17 16.76
CA VAL A 131 4.28 15.27 15.98
C VAL A 131 3.48 14.60 14.85
N GLN A 132 4.15 14.40 13.72
CA GLN A 132 3.62 13.64 12.60
C GLN A 132 4.21 12.22 12.64
N VAL A 133 3.34 11.24 12.78
CA VAL A 133 3.72 9.82 12.79
C VAL A 133 3.51 9.25 11.40
N ALA A 134 4.53 8.66 10.81
CA ALA A 134 4.45 7.90 9.58
C ALA A 134 4.82 6.43 9.83
N PHE A 135 4.31 5.54 8.98
CA PHE A 135 4.59 4.11 9.03
C PHE A 135 4.90 3.60 7.65
N ALA A 136 6.04 2.93 7.51
CA ALA A 136 6.47 2.28 6.27
C ALA A 136 7.38 1.10 6.59
N ASN A 137 7.27 0.02 5.84
CA ASN A 137 8.12 -1.18 5.97
C ASN A 137 8.15 -1.75 7.41
N GLY A 138 7.01 -1.69 8.12
CA GLY A 138 6.91 -2.20 9.49
C GLY A 138 7.56 -1.31 10.56
N LYS A 139 7.96 -0.09 10.22
CA LYS A 139 8.62 0.86 11.11
C LYS A 139 7.91 2.21 11.14
N TYR A 140 8.04 2.88 12.28
CA TYR A 140 7.52 4.22 12.48
C TYR A 140 8.64 5.26 12.37
N THR A 141 8.32 6.40 11.81
CA THR A 141 9.12 7.63 11.95
C THR A 141 8.27 8.70 12.61
N ILE A 142 8.88 9.53 13.45
CA ILE A 142 8.21 10.55 14.24
C ILE A 142 8.84 11.90 13.92
N ASP A 143 8.14 12.67 13.11
CA ASP A 143 8.52 14.03 12.76
C ASP A 143 8.00 14.97 13.85
N THR A 144 8.89 15.71 14.45
CA THR A 144 8.60 16.63 15.56
C THR A 144 8.37 18.06 15.10
N ASN A 145 8.65 18.36 13.83
CA ASN A 145 8.67 19.72 13.26
C ASN A 145 9.63 20.69 13.99
N VAL A 146 10.53 20.18 14.81
CA VAL A 146 11.53 20.98 15.53
C VAL A 146 12.86 20.92 14.80
N SER A 147 13.44 22.06 14.49
CA SER A 147 14.74 22.16 13.82
C SER A 147 15.55 23.32 14.39
N ASN A 148 16.85 23.13 14.53
CA ASN A 148 17.78 24.19 14.87
C ASN A 148 18.54 24.70 13.63
N GLY A 149 17.76 25.08 12.59
CA GLY A 149 18.29 25.65 11.35
C GLY A 149 18.81 24.61 10.34
N GLY A 150 18.69 23.32 10.62
CA GLY A 150 19.04 22.22 9.72
C GLY A 150 17.83 21.59 9.03
N ALA A 151 18.08 20.58 8.20
CA ALA A 151 17.05 19.79 7.54
C ALA A 151 16.45 18.66 8.41
N ASN A 152 17.05 18.40 9.57
CA ASN A 152 16.63 17.34 10.47
C ASN A 152 15.56 17.85 11.43
N HIS A 153 14.48 17.09 11.60
CA HIS A 153 13.33 17.46 12.43
C HIS A 153 12.60 16.25 13.02
N PHE A 154 13.31 15.11 13.16
CA PHE A 154 12.71 13.88 13.67
C PHE A 154 13.16 13.59 15.12
N LEU A 155 12.34 12.80 15.81
CA LEU A 155 12.73 12.18 17.07
C LEU A 155 13.83 11.16 16.81
N GLY A 156 15.00 11.41 17.34
CA GLY A 156 16.18 10.55 17.20
C GLY A 156 16.41 9.66 18.41
N THR A 157 17.12 8.56 18.20
CA THR A 157 17.54 7.63 19.26
C THR A 157 18.58 8.24 20.22
N ASN A 158 19.14 9.37 19.86
CA ASN A 158 20.10 10.14 20.64
C ASN A 158 19.45 11.06 21.70
N GLY A 159 18.11 11.04 21.81
CA GLY A 159 17.38 11.89 22.75
C GLY A 159 17.17 13.34 22.29
N TYR A 160 17.30 13.60 20.98
CA TYR A 160 17.00 14.90 20.38
C TYR A 160 15.80 14.82 19.45
N VAL A 161 15.09 15.93 19.30
CA VAL A 161 13.89 16.07 18.46
C VAL A 161 14.19 16.72 17.10
N ASP A 162 15.42 17.15 16.86
CA ASP A 162 15.94 17.71 15.60
C ASP A 162 16.97 16.76 14.93
N SER A 163 16.76 15.48 15.06
CA SER A 163 17.65 14.44 14.52
C SER A 163 17.24 14.02 13.09
N PRO A 164 18.13 13.32 12.37
CA PRO A 164 17.72 12.54 11.21
C PRO A 164 16.60 11.55 11.56
N ALA A 165 15.81 11.15 10.57
CA ALA A 165 14.74 10.17 10.78
C ALA A 165 15.31 8.86 11.35
N ALA A 166 14.76 8.44 12.48
CA ALA A 166 15.03 7.15 13.10
C ALA A 166 13.85 6.22 12.91
N GLU A 167 14.13 4.94 12.78
CA GLU A 167 13.11 3.90 12.66
C GLU A 167 12.75 3.36 14.05
N TRP A 168 11.46 3.46 14.38
CA TRP A 168 10.92 3.04 15.66
C TRP A 168 10.01 1.83 15.52
N THR A 169 10.02 0.98 16.53
CA THR A 169 9.04 -0.09 16.73
C THR A 169 8.16 0.28 17.92
N LEU A 170 6.86 0.11 17.78
CA LEU A 170 5.92 0.21 18.90
C LEU A 170 5.64 -1.19 19.44
N VAL A 171 5.71 -1.33 20.76
CA VAL A 171 5.40 -2.58 21.46
C VAL A 171 4.25 -2.30 22.42
N GLU A 172 3.10 -2.91 22.18
CA GLU A 172 1.90 -2.71 22.99
C GLU A 172 2.12 -3.21 24.42
N GLN A 173 1.76 -2.38 25.38
CA GLN A 173 1.84 -2.65 26.82
C GLN A 173 0.45 -2.87 27.45
N GLY A 174 -0.60 -2.83 26.64
CA GLY A 174 -2.01 -2.87 27.06
C GLY A 174 -2.67 -1.50 27.13
N ASP A 175 -4.00 -1.48 27.06
CA ASP A 175 -4.83 -0.27 27.18
C ASP A 175 -4.46 0.88 26.22
N GLY A 176 -3.94 0.54 25.03
CA GLY A 176 -3.50 1.55 24.05
C GLY A 176 -2.20 2.26 24.42
N ILE A 177 -1.44 1.71 25.35
CA ILE A 177 -0.12 2.20 25.75
C ILE A 177 0.96 1.44 24.96
N PHE A 178 1.96 2.14 24.46
CA PHE A 178 3.04 1.56 23.68
C PHE A 178 4.40 1.93 24.26
N ALA A 179 5.31 0.96 24.33
CA ALA A 179 6.73 1.24 24.43
C ALA A 179 7.28 1.57 23.05
N ILE A 180 8.10 2.61 22.95
CA ILE A 180 8.79 3.03 21.72
C ILE A 180 10.22 2.51 21.81
N THR A 181 10.61 1.70 20.85
CA THR A 181 11.95 1.07 20.86
C THR A 181 12.65 1.29 19.52
N ALA A 182 13.98 1.42 19.57
CA ALA A 182 14.84 1.32 18.41
C ALA A 182 15.94 0.31 18.72
N ASP A 183 16.17 -0.65 17.81
CA ASP A 183 17.17 -1.72 17.96
C ASP A 183 17.09 -2.45 19.32
N GLY A 184 15.86 -2.62 19.84
CA GLY A 184 15.60 -3.28 21.13
C GLY A 184 15.88 -2.42 22.37
N THR A 185 16.25 -1.15 22.20
CA THR A 185 16.44 -0.19 23.31
C THR A 185 15.21 0.70 23.42
N ASN A 186 14.67 0.83 24.64
CA ASN A 186 13.54 1.72 24.93
C ASN A 186 13.99 3.19 24.89
N PHE A 187 13.09 4.02 24.36
CA PHE A 187 13.22 5.49 24.41
C PHE A 187 12.59 6.03 25.70
#